data_b4ed40b41de3d1b3ba786ad070afa0d1
#
_entry.id   b4ed40b41de3d1b3ba786ad070afa0d1
#
_cell.length_a   1.000
_cell.length_b   1.000
_cell.length_c   1.000
_cell.angle_alpha   90.00
_cell.angle_beta   90.00
_cell.angle_gamma   90.00
#
_symmetry.space_group_name_H-M   'P 1'
#
loop_
_entity.id
_entity.type
_entity.pdbx_description
1 polymer ?
#
loop_
_entity_poly.entity_id
_entity_poly.type
_entity_poly.pdbx_seq_one_letter_code
_entity_poly.pdbx_strand_id
1 'polypeptide(L)'
;MRPPQDMASKGTGGGLVSANTHGPARFAGPGSMDVKIEGKNVQLLGDPMLNNCGANGSPANAATLMGVIQASGMVTAVETGLCPICEKSHGELKETPQTRTDASALAAAFKGQIAGATMKGQAMDPPVKVSANTMLGVVECKCGKKYADQSAMTTVELCNAATSAGMKPPSGVTVSYADGRGALDLAYEEKLKQVKATMARHLGDSEVFRKTWATAERLARASDKNRSGPAAYPPGTCAAQGALLLLMEDGALPAAMTERWFSGGGSKTQAAIEYIDNQAGLRQVKLEKFKPGQTVPPCTACELLVPLLICDGGKPTCEHKT
;
A
#
# COMPACT_ATOMS: atom_id res chain seq x y z
N MET A 1 -39.26 4.10 -0.83
CA MET A 1 -38.06 4.90 -0.49
C MET A 1 -37.24 5.15 -1.72
N ARG A 2 -36.86 6.38 -2.03
CA ARG A 2 -35.84 6.63 -3.07
C ARG A 2 -34.51 6.14 -2.53
N PRO A 3 -33.74 5.36 -3.31
CA PRO A 3 -32.41 4.99 -2.90
C PRO A 3 -31.54 6.24 -2.71
N PRO A 4 -30.62 6.25 -1.74
CA PRO A 4 -29.75 7.39 -1.52
C PRO A 4 -28.92 7.67 -2.78
N GLN A 5 -28.80 8.95 -3.13
CA GLN A 5 -27.88 9.37 -4.17
C GLN A 5 -26.45 9.26 -3.63
N ASP A 6 -25.53 8.84 -4.48
CA ASP A 6 -24.11 8.81 -4.12
C ASP A 6 -23.58 10.26 -3.97
N MET A 7 -23.55 10.72 -2.72
CA MET A 7 -23.07 12.05 -2.36
C MET A 7 -21.58 12.25 -2.62
N ALA A 8 -20.79 11.18 -2.59
CA ALA A 8 -19.35 11.27 -2.86
C ALA A 8 -19.06 11.55 -4.33
N SER A 9 -19.79 10.90 -5.23
CA SER A 9 -19.63 11.12 -6.67
C SER A 9 -20.15 12.47 -7.13
N LYS A 10 -21.09 13.06 -6.42
CA LYS A 10 -21.63 14.38 -6.74
C LYS A 10 -20.56 15.48 -6.66
N GLY A 11 -19.68 15.40 -5.66
CA GLY A 11 -18.55 16.33 -5.50
C GLY A 11 -17.43 16.15 -6.52
N THR A 12 -17.40 15.02 -7.24
CA THR A 12 -16.39 14.70 -8.27
C THR A 12 -16.93 14.76 -9.70
N GLY A 13 -18.14 15.28 -9.91
CA GLY A 13 -18.77 15.39 -11.22
C GLY A 13 -19.30 14.06 -11.78
N GLY A 14 -19.64 13.08 -10.91
CA GLY A 14 -20.29 11.84 -11.30
C GLY A 14 -19.38 10.61 -11.45
N GLY A 15 -18.06 10.80 -11.34
CA GLY A 15 -17.08 9.71 -11.42
C GLY A 15 -16.54 9.41 -12.81
N LEU A 16 -15.47 8.63 -12.85
CA LEU A 16 -14.66 8.40 -14.06
C LEU A 16 -15.34 7.54 -15.13
N VAL A 17 -16.12 6.55 -14.72
CA VAL A 17 -16.76 5.59 -15.64
C VAL A 17 -18.12 6.07 -16.08
N SER A 18 -18.85 6.79 -15.21
CA SER A 18 -20.22 7.25 -15.50
C SER A 18 -20.29 8.57 -16.27
N ALA A 19 -19.15 9.12 -16.74
CA ALA A 19 -19.10 10.30 -17.59
C ALA A 19 -20.00 11.45 -17.10
N ASN A 20 -19.86 11.82 -15.82
CA ASN A 20 -20.66 12.87 -15.16
C ASN A 20 -22.15 12.53 -14.93
N THR A 21 -22.54 11.29 -15.03
CA THR A 21 -23.89 10.86 -14.69
C THR A 21 -24.09 10.83 -13.18
N HIS A 22 -25.12 11.50 -12.70
CA HIS A 22 -25.55 11.47 -11.29
C HIS A 22 -26.84 10.65 -11.20
N GLY A 23 -26.70 9.38 -10.88
CA GLY A 23 -27.81 8.44 -10.74
C GLY A 23 -27.88 7.81 -9.36
N PRO A 24 -28.97 7.08 -9.06
CA PRO A 24 -29.11 6.37 -7.81
C PRO A 24 -28.11 5.22 -7.72
N ALA A 25 -27.59 4.99 -6.52
CA ALA A 25 -26.86 3.77 -6.20
C ALA A 25 -27.82 2.59 -6.11
N ARG A 26 -27.39 1.41 -6.54
CA ARG A 26 -28.14 0.15 -6.39
C ARG A 26 -27.21 -1.01 -6.12
N PHE A 27 -27.72 -2.04 -5.46
CA PHE A 27 -26.97 -3.28 -5.31
C PHE A 27 -26.83 -4.02 -6.64
N ALA A 28 -25.66 -4.58 -6.89
CA ALA A 28 -25.36 -5.32 -8.11
C ALA A 28 -25.91 -6.74 -8.09
N GLY A 29 -26.20 -7.28 -6.89
CA GLY A 29 -26.71 -8.62 -6.67
C GLY A 29 -28.03 -8.66 -5.91
N PRO A 30 -28.66 -9.84 -5.85
CA PRO A 30 -29.96 -10.02 -5.20
C PRO A 30 -29.94 -9.96 -3.67
N GLY A 31 -28.76 -9.96 -3.05
CA GLY A 31 -28.60 -10.08 -1.59
C GLY A 31 -28.69 -11.52 -1.08
N SER A 32 -28.97 -11.68 0.22
CA SER A 32 -29.09 -13.00 0.86
C SER A 32 -30.18 -13.85 0.19
N MET A 33 -29.87 -15.11 -0.09
CA MET A 33 -30.87 -16.05 -0.62
C MET A 33 -31.81 -16.59 0.46
N ASP A 34 -31.37 -16.56 1.72
CA ASP A 34 -32.03 -17.20 2.85
C ASP A 34 -32.83 -16.23 3.72
N VAL A 35 -32.38 -14.96 3.78
CA VAL A 35 -33.01 -13.95 4.63
C VAL A 35 -33.81 -12.97 3.78
N LYS A 36 -35.12 -12.89 4.05
CA LYS A 36 -36.04 -11.97 3.39
C LYS A 36 -36.83 -11.16 4.39
N ILE A 37 -37.00 -9.87 4.09
CA ILE A 37 -37.93 -8.97 4.83
C ILE A 37 -38.94 -8.46 3.82
N GLU A 38 -40.21 -8.59 4.10
CA GLU A 38 -41.31 -8.22 3.21
C GLU A 38 -41.17 -8.81 1.79
N GLY A 39 -40.69 -10.06 1.71
CA GLY A 39 -40.48 -10.77 0.45
C GLY A 39 -39.26 -10.32 -0.38
N LYS A 40 -38.48 -9.36 0.11
CA LYS A 40 -37.26 -8.89 -0.54
C LYS A 40 -36.03 -9.43 0.17
N ASN A 41 -35.05 -9.85 -0.59
CA ASN A 41 -33.78 -10.32 -0.06
C ASN A 41 -33.07 -9.20 0.72
N VAL A 42 -32.57 -9.53 1.90
CA VAL A 42 -31.77 -8.60 2.72
C VAL A 42 -30.38 -8.49 2.10
N GLN A 43 -29.94 -7.25 1.87
CA GLN A 43 -28.59 -6.99 1.42
C GLN A 43 -27.61 -7.20 2.59
N LEU A 44 -26.52 -7.87 2.30
CA LEU A 44 -25.47 -8.14 3.29
C LEU A 44 -24.46 -7.02 3.30
N LEU A 45 -23.79 -6.84 4.44
CA LEU A 45 -22.63 -5.97 4.53
C LEU A 45 -21.52 -6.52 3.61
N GLY A 46 -21.15 -5.73 2.61
CA GLY A 46 -20.18 -6.17 1.61
C GLY A 46 -20.81 -6.55 0.25
N ASP A 47 -22.12 -6.55 0.12
CA ASP A 47 -22.74 -6.74 -1.20
C ASP A 47 -22.32 -5.60 -2.14
N PRO A 48 -21.88 -5.93 -3.37
CA PRO A 48 -21.40 -4.93 -4.30
C PRO A 48 -22.51 -3.97 -4.72
N MET A 49 -22.16 -2.69 -4.78
CA MET A 49 -23.06 -1.64 -5.23
C MET A 49 -22.57 -1.02 -6.53
N LEU A 50 -23.51 -0.66 -7.37
CA LEU A 50 -23.29 0.16 -8.56
C LEU A 50 -23.72 1.59 -8.23
N ASN A 51 -22.81 2.54 -8.40
CA ASN A 51 -23.07 3.96 -8.14
C ASN A 51 -23.27 4.72 -9.45
N ASN A 52 -24.05 5.80 -9.39
CA ASN A 52 -24.30 6.66 -10.54
C ASN A 52 -24.86 5.91 -11.77
N CYS A 53 -25.78 4.99 -11.54
CA CYS A 53 -26.44 4.26 -12.62
C CYS A 53 -27.31 5.21 -13.44
N GLY A 54 -27.18 5.18 -14.76
CA GLY A 54 -28.15 5.76 -15.67
C GLY A 54 -29.52 5.08 -15.55
N ALA A 55 -30.55 5.59 -16.23
CA ALA A 55 -31.93 5.08 -16.17
C ALA A 55 -32.02 3.55 -16.44
N ASN A 56 -31.17 3.04 -17.31
CA ASN A 56 -31.11 1.62 -17.69
C ASN A 56 -30.01 0.84 -16.92
N GLY A 57 -29.43 1.43 -15.87
CA GLY A 57 -28.35 0.82 -15.10
C GLY A 57 -26.95 0.91 -15.72
N SER A 58 -26.82 1.56 -16.88
CA SER A 58 -25.55 1.77 -17.59
C SER A 58 -25.43 3.23 -18.01
N PRO A 59 -24.26 3.85 -18.00
CA PRO A 59 -23.04 3.36 -17.35
C PRO A 59 -23.16 3.34 -15.83
N ALA A 60 -22.47 2.46 -15.17
CA ALA A 60 -22.41 2.41 -13.71
C ALA A 60 -20.95 2.38 -13.24
N ASN A 61 -20.66 3.17 -12.21
CA ASN A 61 -19.41 2.99 -11.48
C ASN A 61 -19.60 1.79 -10.54
N ALA A 62 -18.80 0.75 -10.72
CA ALA A 62 -18.65 -0.24 -9.68
C ALA A 62 -18.10 0.46 -8.43
N ALA A 63 -18.79 0.35 -7.30
CA ALA A 63 -18.21 0.71 -6.03
C ALA A 63 -17.14 -0.33 -5.74
N THR A 64 -15.92 0.00 -6.06
CA THR A 64 -14.76 -0.79 -5.66
C THR A 64 -14.61 -0.63 -4.16
N LEU A 65 -14.81 -1.69 -3.41
CA LEU A 65 -14.27 -1.81 -2.07
C LEU A 65 -12.75 -1.85 -2.22
N MET A 66 -12.13 -0.70 -2.12
CA MET A 66 -10.68 -0.59 -2.15
C MET A 66 -10.16 -0.85 -0.74
N GLY A 67 -9.55 -2.03 -0.55
CA GLY A 67 -8.83 -2.41 0.63
C GLY A 67 -9.69 -2.52 1.89
N VAL A 68 -9.86 -3.72 2.41
CA VAL A 68 -10.42 -3.94 3.75
C VAL A 68 -9.27 -4.06 4.74
N ILE A 69 -9.18 -3.10 5.66
CA ILE A 69 -8.28 -3.21 6.81
C ILE A 69 -8.98 -4.07 7.85
N GLN A 70 -8.44 -5.23 8.11
CA GLN A 70 -8.95 -6.06 9.21
C GLN A 70 -8.47 -5.52 10.56
N ALA A 71 -9.28 -5.71 11.61
CA ALA A 71 -8.99 -5.27 12.97
C ALA A 71 -7.66 -5.79 13.54
N SER A 72 -7.05 -6.79 12.91
CA SER A 72 -5.74 -7.36 13.24
C SER A 72 -4.55 -6.62 12.62
N GLY A 73 -4.78 -5.51 11.89
CA GLY A 73 -3.72 -4.80 11.19
C GLY A 73 -3.20 -5.49 9.92
N MET A 74 -3.96 -6.45 9.39
CA MET A 74 -3.60 -7.12 8.14
C MET A 74 -3.91 -6.24 6.94
N VAL A 75 -2.98 -6.19 5.99
CA VAL A 75 -3.19 -5.54 4.70
C VAL A 75 -4.02 -6.47 3.82
N THR A 76 -5.23 -6.05 3.48
CA THR A 76 -6.01 -6.69 2.42
C THR A 76 -6.14 -5.73 1.27
N ALA A 77 -5.70 -6.15 0.11
CA ALA A 77 -5.92 -5.41 -1.11
C ALA A 77 -7.17 -5.95 -1.80
N VAL A 78 -8.09 -5.10 -2.12
CA VAL A 78 -9.26 -5.30 -2.99
C VAL A 78 -9.98 -6.65 -2.81
N GLU A 79 -10.97 -6.71 -1.95
CA GLU A 79 -11.70 -7.95 -1.67
C GLU A 79 -12.63 -8.40 -2.80
N THR A 80 -13.24 -7.50 -3.55
CA THR A 80 -14.34 -7.86 -4.46
C THR A 80 -14.43 -7.00 -5.71
N GLY A 81 -13.50 -6.07 -5.92
CA GLY A 81 -13.50 -5.22 -7.10
C GLY A 81 -12.80 -5.87 -8.29
N LEU A 82 -13.26 -5.55 -9.48
CA LEU A 82 -12.49 -5.84 -10.68
C LEU A 82 -11.24 -4.93 -10.70
N CYS A 83 -10.09 -5.51 -10.98
CA CYS A 83 -8.87 -4.74 -11.17
C CYS A 83 -9.08 -3.68 -12.26
N PRO A 84 -8.78 -2.42 -12.01
CA PRO A 84 -9.00 -1.37 -13.00
C PRO A 84 -8.10 -1.47 -14.23
N ILE A 85 -7.13 -2.40 -14.22
CA ILE A 85 -6.20 -2.65 -15.33
C ILE A 85 -6.66 -3.82 -16.20
N CYS A 86 -7.00 -4.95 -15.59
CA CYS A 86 -7.32 -6.20 -16.32
C CYS A 86 -8.77 -6.65 -16.20
N GLU A 87 -9.60 -5.91 -15.48
CA GLU A 87 -11.02 -6.18 -15.23
C GLU A 87 -11.31 -7.55 -14.60
N LYS A 88 -10.31 -8.20 -14.01
CA LYS A 88 -10.43 -9.46 -13.29
C LYS A 88 -10.34 -9.25 -11.79
N SER A 89 -10.96 -10.13 -11.02
CA SER A 89 -10.76 -10.16 -9.57
C SER A 89 -9.40 -10.79 -9.25
N HIS A 90 -8.58 -10.06 -8.50
CA HIS A 90 -7.37 -10.59 -7.88
C HIS A 90 -7.68 -10.95 -6.43
N GLY A 91 -7.13 -12.04 -5.96
CA GLY A 91 -7.29 -12.45 -4.56
C GLY A 91 -6.76 -11.39 -3.58
N GLU A 92 -7.12 -11.53 -2.32
CA GLU A 92 -6.64 -10.66 -1.25
C GLU A 92 -5.14 -10.86 -0.99
N LEU A 93 -4.43 -9.76 -0.79
CA LEU A 93 -3.06 -9.79 -0.26
C LEU A 93 -3.11 -9.59 1.27
N LYS A 94 -2.90 -10.65 2.01
CA LYS A 94 -3.00 -10.68 3.48
C LYS A 94 -1.65 -10.92 4.14
N GLU A 95 -1.54 -10.43 5.38
CA GLU A 95 -0.48 -10.87 6.28
C GLU A 95 -0.70 -12.33 6.67
N THR A 96 0.37 -13.10 6.71
CA THR A 96 0.39 -14.47 7.23
C THR A 96 1.30 -14.57 8.46
N PRO A 97 1.17 -15.61 9.29
CA PRO A 97 2.13 -15.87 10.37
C PRO A 97 3.58 -15.95 9.85
N GLN A 98 3.77 -16.46 8.63
CA GLN A 98 5.08 -16.55 8.00
C GLN A 98 5.63 -15.17 7.65
N THR A 99 4.88 -14.31 6.92
CA THR A 99 5.36 -12.98 6.57
C THR A 99 5.59 -12.09 7.80
N ARG A 100 4.82 -12.30 8.87
CA ARG A 100 5.05 -11.65 10.17
C ARG A 100 6.36 -12.08 10.81
N THR A 101 6.67 -13.38 10.78
CA THR A 101 7.95 -13.93 11.25
C THR A 101 9.11 -13.38 10.43
N ASP A 102 8.95 -13.35 9.11
CA ASP A 102 9.95 -12.83 8.18
C ASP A 102 10.22 -11.33 8.41
N ALA A 103 9.16 -10.53 8.59
CA ALA A 103 9.32 -9.11 8.92
C ALA A 103 10.01 -8.89 10.27
N SER A 104 9.82 -9.81 11.21
CA SER A 104 10.54 -9.80 12.50
C SER A 104 12.02 -10.15 12.34
N ALA A 105 12.34 -11.14 11.51
CA ALA A 105 13.71 -11.51 11.18
C ALA A 105 14.44 -10.37 10.44
N LEU A 106 13.77 -9.75 9.47
CA LEU A 106 14.29 -8.57 8.77
C LEU A 106 14.59 -7.44 9.76
N ALA A 107 13.66 -7.12 10.67
CA ALA A 107 13.84 -6.07 11.66
C ALA A 107 15.01 -6.35 12.62
N ALA A 108 15.19 -7.59 13.03
CA ALA A 108 16.32 -8.01 13.88
C ALA A 108 17.65 -7.88 13.14
N ALA A 109 17.73 -8.35 11.90
CA ALA A 109 18.91 -8.22 11.06
C ALA A 109 19.24 -6.75 10.78
N PHE A 110 18.23 -5.94 10.45
CA PHE A 110 18.40 -4.51 10.20
C PHE A 110 18.90 -3.76 11.44
N LYS A 111 18.37 -4.10 12.62
CA LYS A 111 18.87 -3.56 13.88
C LYS A 111 20.37 -3.89 14.07
N GLY A 112 20.79 -5.09 13.72
CA GLY A 112 22.21 -5.47 13.75
C GLY A 112 23.06 -4.63 12.81
N GLN A 113 22.58 -4.32 11.61
CA GLN A 113 23.31 -3.51 10.62
C GLN A 113 23.52 -2.05 11.05
N ILE A 114 22.57 -1.46 11.78
CA ILE A 114 22.68 -0.08 12.26
C ILE A 114 23.33 0.04 13.66
N ALA A 115 23.48 -1.07 14.37
CA ALA A 115 24.03 -1.08 15.72
C ALA A 115 25.51 -0.66 15.73
N GLY A 116 25.82 0.40 16.47
CA GLY A 116 27.18 0.93 16.56
C GLY A 116 27.65 1.75 15.35
N ALA A 117 26.83 1.90 14.31
CA ALA A 117 27.17 2.74 13.18
C ALA A 117 27.15 4.23 13.57
N THR A 118 28.11 4.99 13.06
CA THR A 118 28.27 6.43 13.30
C THR A 118 28.22 7.18 11.99
N MET A 119 27.79 8.44 12.06
CA MET A 119 27.72 9.34 10.90
C MET A 119 29.12 9.62 10.37
N LYS A 120 29.31 9.54 9.05
CA LYS A 120 30.58 9.87 8.38
C LYS A 120 30.77 11.37 8.30
N GLY A 121 32.02 11.81 8.34
CA GLY A 121 32.40 13.21 8.10
C GLY A 121 32.03 14.20 9.22
N GLN A 122 31.59 13.75 10.37
CA GLN A 122 31.32 14.60 11.51
C GLN A 122 32.45 14.45 12.55
N ALA A 123 33.24 15.51 12.73
CA ALA A 123 34.25 15.61 13.76
C ALA A 123 33.62 15.97 15.11
N MET A 124 32.66 15.15 15.58
CA MET A 124 32.02 15.34 16.89
C MET A 124 32.54 14.30 17.88
N ASP A 125 32.78 14.75 19.09
CA ASP A 125 33.14 13.88 20.20
C ASP A 125 32.08 14.04 21.32
N PRO A 126 31.31 13.03 21.64
CA PRO A 126 31.30 11.69 21.04
C PRO A 126 30.68 11.64 19.61
N PRO A 127 31.04 10.64 18.79
CA PRO A 127 30.51 10.48 17.47
C PRO A 127 28.97 10.33 17.46
N VAL A 128 28.29 10.96 16.50
CA VAL A 128 26.84 10.85 16.36
C VAL A 128 26.47 9.45 15.88
N LYS A 129 25.68 8.73 16.68
CA LYS A 129 25.17 7.41 16.33
C LYS A 129 24.11 7.49 15.23
N VAL A 130 24.14 6.54 14.32
CA VAL A 130 23.11 6.36 13.32
C VAL A 130 21.79 5.97 14.00
N SER A 131 20.71 6.59 13.57
CA SER A 131 19.34 6.28 13.98
C SER A 131 18.47 6.10 12.74
N ALA A 132 17.79 4.97 12.65
CA ALA A 132 16.87 4.67 11.56
C ALA A 132 15.46 4.47 12.09
N ASN A 133 14.52 5.20 11.50
CA ASN A 133 13.09 5.09 11.80
C ASN A 133 12.36 4.94 10.48
N THR A 134 11.86 3.74 10.18
CA THR A 134 11.33 3.39 8.86
C THR A 134 10.27 2.30 8.94
N MET A 135 9.46 2.17 7.90
CA MET A 135 8.67 0.97 7.68
C MET A 135 9.52 -0.07 6.98
N LEU A 136 9.37 -1.32 7.38
CA LEU A 136 9.94 -2.49 6.72
C LEU A 136 8.80 -3.27 6.08
N GLY A 137 8.88 -3.52 4.77
CA GLY A 137 7.92 -4.27 3.99
C GLY A 137 8.52 -5.61 3.56
N VAL A 138 7.77 -6.68 3.74
CA VAL A 138 8.11 -8.02 3.26
C VAL A 138 6.95 -8.54 2.42
N VAL A 139 7.25 -9.00 1.22
CA VAL A 139 6.30 -9.63 0.32
C VAL A 139 6.76 -11.04 0.01
N GLU A 140 5.86 -12.00 0.14
CA GLU A 140 6.07 -13.39 -0.25
C GLU A 140 5.40 -13.67 -1.59
N CYS A 141 6.16 -14.30 -2.49
CA CYS A 141 5.66 -14.79 -3.77
C CYS A 141 4.89 -16.10 -3.61
N LYS A 142 3.97 -16.40 -4.53
CA LYS A 142 3.27 -17.70 -4.61
C LYS A 142 4.21 -18.90 -4.65
N CYS A 143 5.46 -18.74 -5.06
CA CYS A 143 6.51 -19.79 -5.05
C CYS A 143 7.36 -19.81 -3.77
N GLY A 144 7.07 -18.95 -2.78
CA GLY A 144 7.80 -18.88 -1.51
C GLY A 144 9.02 -17.95 -1.52
N LYS A 145 9.42 -17.38 -2.66
CA LYS A 145 10.51 -16.39 -2.71
C LYS A 145 10.07 -15.10 -2.03
N LYS A 146 10.97 -14.44 -1.33
CA LYS A 146 10.67 -13.28 -0.48
C LYS A 146 11.40 -12.05 -0.96
N TYR A 147 10.75 -10.91 -0.84
CA TYR A 147 11.23 -9.60 -1.27
C TYR A 147 11.07 -8.62 -0.12
N ALA A 148 12.04 -7.73 0.07
CA ALA A 148 12.01 -6.77 1.15
C ALA A 148 12.43 -5.37 0.68
N ASP A 149 11.76 -4.36 1.18
CA ASP A 149 12.15 -2.96 1.01
C ASP A 149 11.79 -2.15 2.27
N GLN A 150 12.29 -0.93 2.34
CA GLN A 150 11.97 0.01 3.41
C GLN A 150 11.29 1.27 2.88
N SER A 151 10.57 1.98 3.74
CA SER A 151 9.97 3.26 3.37
C SER A 151 11.02 4.37 3.18
N ALA A 152 10.63 5.39 2.45
CA ALA A 152 11.48 6.50 2.02
C ALA A 152 12.59 6.02 1.06
N MET A 153 13.85 6.25 1.37
CA MET A 153 14.99 5.74 0.60
C MET A 153 15.32 4.30 1.01
N THR A 154 15.91 3.54 0.11
CA THR A 154 16.49 2.23 0.44
C THR A 154 17.98 2.40 0.75
N THR A 155 18.48 1.69 1.75
CA THR A 155 19.87 1.81 2.23
C THR A 155 20.64 0.50 2.17
N VAL A 156 21.97 0.59 2.16
CA VAL A 156 22.85 -0.58 2.18
C VAL A 156 22.59 -1.47 3.38
N GLU A 157 22.27 -0.88 4.54
CA GLU A 157 21.96 -1.63 5.75
C GLU A 157 20.71 -2.49 5.60
N LEU A 158 19.67 -1.97 4.91
CA LEU A 158 18.51 -2.80 4.59
C LEU A 158 18.87 -3.92 3.62
N CYS A 159 19.62 -3.63 2.57
CA CYS A 159 19.99 -4.64 1.59
C CYS A 159 20.77 -5.79 2.23
N ASN A 160 21.73 -5.48 3.10
CA ASN A 160 22.47 -6.46 3.86
C ASN A 160 21.58 -7.27 4.82
N ALA A 161 20.66 -6.59 5.52
CA ALA A 161 19.72 -7.24 6.41
C ALA A 161 18.76 -8.17 5.67
N ALA A 162 18.22 -7.73 4.54
CA ALA A 162 17.32 -8.54 3.73
C ALA A 162 18.03 -9.78 3.17
N THR A 163 19.22 -9.62 2.65
CA THR A 163 20.05 -10.74 2.17
C THR A 163 20.34 -11.74 3.30
N SER A 164 20.72 -11.24 4.48
CA SER A 164 20.98 -12.09 5.66
C SER A 164 19.73 -12.83 6.14
N ALA A 165 18.55 -12.26 5.92
CA ALA A 165 17.26 -12.86 6.24
C ALA A 165 16.69 -13.75 5.11
N GLY A 166 17.46 -13.99 4.04
CA GLY A 166 17.03 -14.81 2.90
C GLY A 166 16.00 -14.15 1.99
N MET A 167 16.00 -12.83 1.92
CA MET A 167 15.07 -12.03 1.10
C MET A 167 15.81 -11.29 0.00
N LYS A 168 15.15 -11.05 -1.12
CA LYS A 168 15.69 -10.25 -2.22
C LYS A 168 15.47 -8.76 -1.95
N PRO A 169 16.54 -7.97 -1.77
CA PRO A 169 16.46 -6.51 -1.66
C PRO A 169 16.49 -5.83 -3.03
N PRO A 170 16.26 -4.51 -3.09
CA PRO A 170 16.59 -3.69 -4.26
C PRO A 170 18.08 -3.79 -4.63
N SER A 171 18.36 -3.73 -5.92
CA SER A 171 19.73 -3.74 -6.45
C SER A 171 20.26 -2.32 -6.63
N GLY A 172 21.60 -2.18 -6.72
CA GLY A 172 22.26 -0.92 -7.03
C GLY A 172 22.22 0.14 -5.93
N VAL A 173 21.84 -0.23 -4.73
CA VAL A 173 21.78 0.68 -3.57
C VAL A 173 23.20 0.91 -3.04
N THR A 174 23.59 2.20 -2.95
CA THR A 174 24.92 2.61 -2.47
C THR A 174 24.88 3.52 -1.26
N VAL A 175 23.73 4.14 -0.97
CA VAL A 175 23.56 5.06 0.16
C VAL A 175 23.45 4.33 1.48
N SER A 176 24.15 4.84 2.49
CA SER A 176 24.12 4.34 3.87
C SER A 176 23.53 5.41 4.80
N TYR A 177 22.91 5.01 5.89
CA TYR A 177 22.52 5.95 6.93
C TYR A 177 23.70 6.78 7.48
N ALA A 178 24.90 6.22 7.43
CA ALA A 178 26.13 6.90 7.86
C ALA A 178 26.55 8.07 6.93
N ASP A 179 26.07 8.11 5.69
CA ASP A 179 26.43 9.17 4.72
C ASP A 179 25.75 10.52 5.01
N GLY A 180 24.81 10.54 5.95
CA GLY A 180 24.16 11.74 6.42
C GLY A 180 22.94 12.15 5.61
N ARG A 181 22.24 13.17 6.14
CA ARG A 181 20.92 13.56 5.66
C ARG A 181 20.90 13.96 4.18
N GLY A 182 21.89 14.73 3.73
CA GLY A 182 21.92 15.19 2.34
C GLY A 182 21.98 14.03 1.32
N ALA A 183 22.79 13.00 1.60
CA ALA A 183 22.86 11.82 0.75
C ALA A 183 21.55 11.01 0.79
N LEU A 184 20.91 10.91 1.96
CA LEU A 184 19.64 10.22 2.13
C LEU A 184 18.49 10.96 1.41
N ASP A 185 18.46 12.29 1.44
CA ASP A 185 17.44 13.09 0.75
C ASP A 185 17.57 12.92 -0.78
N LEU A 186 18.80 12.91 -1.32
CA LEU A 186 19.04 12.64 -2.75
C LEU A 186 18.60 11.22 -3.14
N ALA A 187 18.93 10.23 -2.33
CA ALA A 187 18.51 8.85 -2.57
C ALA A 187 16.98 8.68 -2.50
N TYR A 188 16.31 9.44 -1.64
CA TYR A 188 14.86 9.48 -1.56
C TYR A 188 14.23 10.02 -2.85
N GLU A 189 14.72 11.16 -3.34
CA GLU A 189 14.22 11.75 -4.59
C GLU A 189 14.45 10.83 -5.79
N GLU A 190 15.59 10.17 -5.86
CA GLU A 190 15.91 9.23 -6.92
C GLU A 190 14.98 8.00 -6.86
N LYS A 191 14.76 7.44 -5.66
CA LYS A 191 13.81 6.34 -5.47
C LYS A 191 12.41 6.71 -5.96
N LEU A 192 11.91 7.90 -5.66
CA LEU A 192 10.60 8.37 -6.14
C LEU A 192 10.50 8.34 -7.66
N LYS A 193 11.52 8.86 -8.35
CA LYS A 193 11.57 8.86 -9.82
C LYS A 193 11.59 7.44 -10.37
N GLN A 194 12.45 6.58 -9.82
CA GLN A 194 12.59 5.19 -10.24
C GLN A 194 11.31 4.39 -10.03
N VAL A 195 10.67 4.50 -8.87
CA VAL A 195 9.42 3.81 -8.57
C VAL A 195 8.32 4.22 -9.54
N LYS A 196 8.16 5.52 -9.78
CA LYS A 196 7.16 6.02 -10.75
C LYS A 196 7.41 5.49 -12.16
N ALA A 197 8.66 5.55 -12.62
CA ALA A 197 9.04 5.07 -13.94
C ALA A 197 8.85 3.54 -14.08
N THR A 198 9.20 2.78 -13.05
CA THR A 198 9.03 1.33 -13.03
C THR A 198 7.55 0.96 -13.04
N MET A 199 6.73 1.59 -12.22
CA MET A 199 5.28 1.37 -12.23
C MET A 199 4.66 1.72 -13.59
N ALA A 200 5.03 2.87 -14.18
CA ALA A 200 4.55 3.26 -15.50
C ALA A 200 4.90 2.21 -16.57
N ARG A 201 6.12 1.70 -16.55
CA ARG A 201 6.57 0.64 -17.47
C ARG A 201 5.80 -0.66 -17.31
N HIS A 202 5.60 -1.13 -16.07
CA HIS A 202 4.88 -2.38 -15.79
C HIS A 202 3.37 -2.27 -16.01
N LEU A 203 2.77 -1.12 -15.72
CA LEU A 203 1.34 -0.87 -15.85
C LEU A 203 0.96 -0.24 -17.20
N GLY A 204 1.92 -0.12 -18.13
CA GLY A 204 1.71 0.39 -19.48
C GLY A 204 1.44 1.89 -19.57
N ASP A 205 1.87 2.69 -18.60
CA ASP A 205 1.58 4.14 -18.49
C ASP A 205 0.10 4.49 -18.80
N SER A 206 -0.79 3.61 -18.36
CA SER A 206 -2.23 3.71 -18.61
C SER A 206 -2.83 4.98 -17.98
N GLU A 207 -3.93 5.44 -18.55
CA GLU A 207 -4.68 6.56 -17.97
C GLU A 207 -5.10 6.27 -16.51
N VAL A 208 -5.43 5.03 -16.21
CA VAL A 208 -5.75 4.57 -14.85
C VAL A 208 -4.58 4.78 -13.91
N PHE A 209 -3.38 4.35 -14.31
CA PHE A 209 -2.18 4.56 -13.50
C PHE A 209 -1.91 6.04 -13.27
N ARG A 210 -1.89 6.86 -14.32
CA ARG A 210 -1.62 8.31 -14.21
C ARG A 210 -2.62 9.01 -13.29
N LYS A 211 -3.92 8.72 -13.41
CA LYS A 211 -4.96 9.30 -12.54
C LYS A 211 -4.84 8.85 -11.10
N THR A 212 -4.58 7.56 -10.88
CA THR A 212 -4.40 6.99 -9.53
C THR A 212 -3.18 7.59 -8.85
N TRP A 213 -2.05 7.67 -9.57
CA TRP A 213 -0.83 8.30 -9.06
C TRP A 213 -1.04 9.76 -8.68
N ALA A 214 -1.64 10.56 -9.58
CA ALA A 214 -1.94 11.97 -9.32
C ALA A 214 -2.90 12.16 -8.12
N THR A 215 -3.84 11.25 -7.94
CA THR A 215 -4.74 11.26 -6.78
C THR A 215 -3.98 10.97 -5.49
N ALA A 216 -3.09 9.98 -5.48
CA ALA A 216 -2.25 9.67 -4.33
C ALA A 216 -1.31 10.84 -3.97
N GLU A 217 -0.69 11.48 -4.97
CA GLU A 217 0.12 12.69 -4.75
C GLU A 217 -0.68 13.84 -4.14
N ARG A 218 -1.90 14.07 -4.64
CA ARG A 218 -2.79 15.12 -4.12
C ARG A 218 -3.20 14.86 -2.67
N LEU A 219 -3.52 13.62 -2.32
CA LEU A 219 -3.87 13.25 -0.95
C LEU A 219 -2.67 13.40 0.00
N ALA A 220 -1.49 13.00 -0.41
CA ALA A 220 -0.28 13.19 0.37
C ALA A 220 0.00 14.66 0.66
N ARG A 221 -0.10 15.53 -0.35
CA ARG A 221 0.06 17.00 -0.20
C ARG A 221 -1.03 17.63 0.68
N ALA A 222 -2.27 17.16 0.60
CA ALA A 222 -3.36 17.66 1.43
C ALA A 222 -3.17 17.28 2.91
N SER A 223 -2.68 16.09 3.17
CA SER A 223 -2.36 15.62 4.52
C SER A 223 -1.24 16.46 5.17
N ASP A 224 -0.21 16.81 4.40
CA ASP A 224 0.95 17.56 4.90
C ASP A 224 0.61 19.00 5.32
N LYS A 225 -0.35 19.63 4.65
CA LYS A 225 -0.78 21.02 4.95
C LYS A 225 -1.46 21.20 6.30
N ASN A 226 -1.98 20.13 6.88
CA ASN A 226 -2.82 20.20 8.09
C ASN A 226 -2.11 19.69 9.35
N ARG A 227 -0.83 19.31 9.28
CA ARG A 227 -0.15 18.63 10.39
C ARG A 227 1.34 18.96 10.48
N SER A 228 1.86 18.92 11.70
CA SER A 228 3.29 19.04 12.02
C SER A 228 4.11 17.79 11.67
N GLY A 229 3.76 17.10 10.58
CA GLY A 229 4.46 15.93 10.05
C GLY A 229 3.61 15.13 9.08
N PRO A 230 4.21 14.43 8.11
CA PRO A 230 3.46 13.70 7.11
C PRO A 230 2.72 12.52 7.75
N ALA A 231 1.42 12.47 7.57
CA ALA A 231 0.58 11.34 7.96
C ALA A 231 0.17 10.49 6.75
N ALA A 232 0.15 11.11 5.55
CA ALA A 232 0.10 10.43 4.27
C ALA A 232 1.42 10.67 3.55
N TYR A 233 1.98 9.59 2.99
CA TYR A 233 3.28 9.63 2.34
C TYR A 233 3.11 9.73 0.83
N PRO A 234 4.04 10.41 0.12
CA PRO A 234 4.01 10.45 -1.33
C PRO A 234 4.00 9.02 -1.93
N PRO A 235 3.28 8.81 -3.06
CA PRO A 235 3.30 7.53 -3.75
C PRO A 235 4.73 7.14 -4.13
N GLY A 236 5.06 5.86 -4.00
CA GLY A 236 6.41 5.35 -4.26
C GLY A 236 7.33 5.30 -3.04
N THR A 237 6.94 5.87 -1.90
CA THR A 237 7.79 5.89 -0.70
C THR A 237 7.49 4.78 0.30
N CYS A 238 6.38 4.08 0.17
CA CYS A 238 5.99 3.03 1.11
C CYS A 238 6.81 1.76 0.89
N ALA A 239 7.14 1.07 1.97
CA ALA A 239 7.89 -0.17 1.92
C ALA A 239 7.15 -1.28 1.14
N ALA A 240 5.82 -1.37 1.31
CA ALA A 240 4.96 -2.28 0.54
C ALA A 240 5.07 -2.07 -0.96
N GLN A 241 5.02 -0.82 -1.41
CA GLN A 241 5.09 -0.49 -2.84
C GLN A 241 6.44 -0.89 -3.42
N GLY A 242 7.53 -0.60 -2.70
CA GLY A 242 8.88 -0.98 -3.12
C GLY A 242 9.07 -2.50 -3.19
N ALA A 243 8.66 -3.23 -2.17
CA ALA A 243 8.77 -4.70 -2.15
C ALA A 243 7.90 -5.39 -3.23
N LEU A 244 6.68 -4.87 -3.49
CA LEU A 244 5.84 -5.36 -4.58
C LEU A 244 6.42 -5.07 -5.96
N LEU A 245 7.06 -3.91 -6.15
CA LEU A 245 7.74 -3.60 -7.41
C LEU A 245 8.91 -4.55 -7.69
N LEU A 246 9.72 -4.86 -6.68
CA LEU A 246 10.79 -5.85 -6.82
C LEU A 246 10.26 -7.22 -7.24
N LEU A 247 9.15 -7.62 -6.64
CA LEU A 247 8.47 -8.85 -6.99
C LEU A 247 7.98 -8.83 -8.43
N MET A 248 7.35 -7.74 -8.88
CA MET A 248 6.89 -7.57 -10.27
C MET A 248 8.03 -7.57 -11.27
N GLU A 249 9.13 -6.86 -10.99
CA GLU A 249 10.32 -6.82 -11.85
C GLU A 249 10.96 -8.21 -12.01
N ASP A 250 10.79 -9.07 -11.03
CA ASP A 250 11.25 -10.47 -11.07
C ASP A 250 10.24 -11.41 -11.77
N GLY A 251 9.11 -10.92 -12.25
CA GLY A 251 8.06 -11.73 -12.87
C GLY A 251 7.35 -12.64 -11.87
N ALA A 252 7.34 -12.26 -10.61
CA ALA A 252 6.73 -13.02 -9.51
C ALA A 252 5.29 -12.55 -9.24
N LEU A 253 4.49 -13.39 -8.58
CA LEU A 253 3.12 -13.10 -8.19
C LEU A 253 3.01 -13.06 -6.67
N PRO A 254 2.43 -12.01 -6.08
CA PRO A 254 2.33 -11.88 -4.63
C PRO A 254 1.34 -12.88 -4.04
N ALA A 255 1.69 -13.44 -2.89
CA ALA A 255 0.84 -14.34 -2.10
C ALA A 255 0.47 -13.72 -0.75
N ALA A 256 1.42 -13.06 -0.11
CA ALA A 256 1.23 -12.47 1.22
C ALA A 256 2.17 -11.28 1.43
N MET A 257 1.82 -10.39 2.34
CA MET A 257 2.61 -9.20 2.64
C MET A 257 2.46 -8.76 4.09
N THR A 258 3.55 -8.23 4.67
CA THR A 258 3.55 -7.57 5.98
C THR A 258 4.33 -6.27 5.92
N GLU A 259 3.76 -5.19 6.44
CA GLU A 259 4.48 -3.96 6.77
C GLU A 259 4.62 -3.79 8.27
N ARG A 260 5.79 -3.37 8.74
CA ARG A 260 6.10 -3.25 10.15
C ARG A 260 6.88 -1.98 10.46
N TRP A 261 6.48 -1.29 11.53
CA TRP A 261 7.23 -0.14 12.00
C TRP A 261 8.53 -0.58 12.69
N PHE A 262 9.64 0.01 12.29
CA PHE A 262 10.95 -0.15 12.89
C PHE A 262 11.42 1.18 13.48
N SER A 263 11.92 1.16 14.72
CA SER A 263 12.61 2.29 15.34
C SER A 263 13.95 1.82 15.88
N GLY A 264 15.00 2.38 15.33
CA GLY A 264 16.41 2.13 15.74
C GLY A 264 16.89 3.07 16.85
N GLY A 265 15.98 3.76 17.52
CA GLY A 265 16.30 4.71 18.59
C GLY A 265 16.02 6.16 18.19
N GLY A 266 16.39 7.09 19.08
CA GLY A 266 16.09 8.51 18.92
C GLY A 266 14.71 8.92 19.46
N SER A 267 14.25 10.13 19.11
CA SER A 267 13.00 10.70 19.61
C SER A 267 11.75 10.13 18.95
N LYS A 268 11.85 9.55 17.75
CA LYS A 268 10.73 9.03 16.99
C LYS A 268 10.46 7.55 17.29
N THR A 269 9.79 7.29 18.39
CA THR A 269 9.49 5.91 18.83
C THR A 269 8.24 5.32 18.23
N GLN A 270 7.40 6.11 17.55
CA GLN A 270 6.13 5.67 16.95
C GLN A 270 5.98 6.23 15.54
N ALA A 271 5.31 5.49 14.66
CA ALA A 271 4.86 5.98 13.36
C ALA A 271 3.41 6.47 13.47
N ALA A 272 3.13 7.68 13.02
CA ALA A 272 1.78 8.17 12.83
C ALA A 272 1.36 7.87 11.38
N ILE A 273 0.33 7.05 11.19
CA ILE A 273 -0.14 6.64 9.87
C ILE A 273 -1.60 7.03 9.71
N GLU A 274 -1.89 7.69 8.61
CA GLU A 274 -3.25 7.94 8.15
C GLU A 274 -3.65 6.79 7.21
N TYR A 275 -4.72 6.11 7.58
CA TYR A 275 -5.22 4.95 6.85
C TYR A 275 -6.75 4.97 6.77
N ILE A 276 -7.31 4.14 5.93
CA ILE A 276 -8.75 3.99 5.78
C ILE A 276 -9.20 2.80 6.61
N ASP A 277 -10.06 3.07 7.59
CA ASP A 277 -10.72 2.05 8.37
C ASP A 277 -12.11 1.77 7.78
N ASN A 278 -12.34 0.53 7.43
CA ASN A 278 -13.61 0.06 6.86
C ASN A 278 -14.44 -0.73 7.88
N GLN A 279 -14.19 -0.57 9.18
CA GLN A 279 -14.96 -1.27 10.21
C GLN A 279 -16.41 -0.82 10.19
N ALA A 280 -17.32 -1.78 10.39
CA ALA A 280 -18.77 -1.56 10.42
C ALA A 280 -19.38 -0.96 9.14
N GLY A 281 -18.74 -1.17 7.96
CA GLY A 281 -19.28 -0.67 6.70
C GLY A 281 -19.17 0.84 6.50
N LEU A 282 -18.49 1.54 7.39
CA LEU A 282 -18.21 2.96 7.30
C LEU A 282 -16.73 3.16 6.96
N ARG A 283 -16.48 3.78 5.80
CA ARG A 283 -15.14 4.17 5.41
C ARG A 283 -14.76 5.45 6.15
N GLN A 284 -13.82 5.33 7.09
CA GLN A 284 -13.33 6.45 7.88
C GLN A 284 -11.82 6.58 7.74
N VAL A 285 -11.35 7.81 7.57
CA VAL A 285 -9.92 8.11 7.65
C VAL A 285 -9.54 8.21 9.11
N LYS A 286 -8.64 7.34 9.56
CA LYS A 286 -8.08 7.33 10.91
C LYS A 286 -6.61 7.70 10.88
N LEU A 287 -6.17 8.34 11.94
CA LEU A 287 -4.77 8.58 12.23
C LEU A 287 -4.42 7.86 13.54
N GLU A 288 -3.54 6.89 13.45
CA GLU A 288 -3.08 6.15 14.61
C GLU A 288 -1.56 6.14 14.73
N LYS A 289 -1.08 5.89 15.95
CA LYS A 289 0.34 5.78 16.25
C LYS A 289 0.71 4.33 16.51
N PHE A 290 1.63 3.82 15.71
CA PHE A 290 2.12 2.44 15.76
C PHE A 290 3.47 2.37 16.46
N LYS A 291 3.60 1.44 17.41
CA LYS A 291 4.84 1.17 18.14
C LYS A 291 5.77 0.28 17.30
N PRO A 292 7.08 0.27 17.59
CA PRO A 292 8.00 -0.65 16.94
C PRO A 292 7.53 -2.10 17.10
N GLY A 293 7.58 -2.82 15.99
CA GLY A 293 7.15 -4.21 15.95
C GLY A 293 5.67 -4.45 15.71
N GLN A 294 4.84 -3.42 15.69
CA GLN A 294 3.45 -3.56 15.27
C GLN A 294 3.36 -3.63 13.73
N THR A 295 2.47 -4.47 13.24
CA THR A 295 2.03 -4.43 11.84
C THR A 295 1.24 -3.15 11.61
N VAL A 296 1.48 -2.53 10.48
CA VAL A 296 0.91 -1.24 10.12
C VAL A 296 -0.02 -1.42 8.93
N PRO A 297 -1.25 -0.86 8.97
CA PRO A 297 -2.15 -0.89 7.83
C PRO A 297 -1.61 -0.05 6.66
N PRO A 298 -2.08 -0.30 5.43
CA PRO A 298 -1.70 0.50 4.28
C PRO A 298 -2.11 1.96 4.48
N CYS A 299 -1.18 2.88 4.23
CA CYS A 299 -1.52 4.30 4.20
C CYS A 299 -2.44 4.62 3.01
N THR A 300 -3.03 5.81 3.00
CA THR A 300 -3.95 6.23 1.92
C THR A 300 -3.35 6.13 0.51
N ALA A 301 -2.05 6.33 0.35
CA ALA A 301 -1.37 6.12 -0.94
C ALA A 301 -1.27 4.63 -1.31
N CYS A 302 -1.01 3.75 -0.33
CA CYS A 302 -0.99 2.31 -0.55
C CYS A 302 -2.38 1.77 -0.91
N GLU A 303 -3.44 2.26 -0.28
CA GLU A 303 -4.82 1.92 -0.61
C GLU A 303 -5.15 2.12 -2.10
N LEU A 304 -4.56 3.16 -2.71
CA LEU A 304 -4.75 3.46 -4.13
C LEU A 304 -3.85 2.64 -5.05
N LEU A 305 -2.58 2.42 -4.66
CA LEU A 305 -1.56 1.90 -5.57
C LEU A 305 -1.32 0.40 -5.44
N VAL A 306 -1.47 -0.18 -4.24
CA VAL A 306 -1.29 -1.63 -4.05
C VAL A 306 -2.23 -2.45 -4.94
N PRO A 307 -3.51 -2.10 -5.11
CA PRO A 307 -4.39 -2.80 -6.04
C PRO A 307 -3.88 -2.87 -7.48
N LEU A 308 -3.17 -1.84 -7.92
CA LEU A 308 -2.55 -1.85 -9.26
C LEU A 308 -1.31 -2.75 -9.30
N LEU A 309 -0.55 -2.79 -8.20
CA LEU A 309 0.70 -3.56 -8.09
C LEU A 309 0.48 -5.07 -7.94
N ILE A 310 -0.69 -5.50 -7.47
CA ILE A 310 -1.02 -6.93 -7.38
C ILE A 310 -1.64 -7.50 -8.66
N CYS A 311 -1.84 -6.67 -9.69
CA CYS A 311 -2.38 -7.11 -10.96
C CYS A 311 -1.42 -8.10 -11.63
N ASP A 312 -1.86 -9.34 -11.76
CA ASP A 312 -1.09 -10.41 -12.41
C ASP A 312 -1.29 -10.47 -13.93
N GLY A 313 -2.10 -9.57 -14.49
CA GLY A 313 -2.44 -9.57 -15.91
C GLY A 313 -3.18 -10.85 -16.36
N GLY A 314 -3.67 -11.65 -15.39
CA GLY A 314 -4.28 -12.96 -15.63
C GLY A 314 -3.27 -14.08 -15.79
N LYS A 315 -2.01 -13.89 -15.39
CA LYS A 315 -0.98 -14.92 -15.37
C LYS A 315 -1.23 -15.89 -14.21
N PRO A 316 -1.30 -17.20 -14.44
CA PRO A 316 -1.58 -18.16 -13.38
C PRO A 316 -0.37 -18.49 -12.50
N THR A 317 0.84 -18.30 -13.01
CA THR A 317 2.10 -18.74 -12.37
C THR A 317 3.16 -17.66 -12.45
N CYS A 318 4.14 -17.74 -11.54
CA CYS A 318 5.33 -16.92 -11.57
C CYS A 318 6.20 -17.26 -12.80
N GLU A 319 6.75 -16.24 -13.45
CA GLU A 319 7.62 -16.39 -14.64
C GLU A 319 9.11 -16.42 -14.27
N HIS A 320 9.48 -16.11 -13.02
CA HIS A 320 10.87 -16.13 -12.60
C HIS A 320 11.37 -17.56 -12.36
N LYS A 321 12.65 -17.78 -12.62
CA LYS A 321 13.32 -19.03 -12.28
C LYS A 321 13.42 -19.14 -10.75
N THR A 322 12.97 -20.26 -10.21
CA THR A 322 13.13 -20.62 -8.80
C THR A 322 14.60 -20.82 -8.45
#